data_1a92dc3d32529341d31feec4d40dbcef
#
_entry.id   1a92dc3d32529341d31feec4d40dbcef
#
_cell.length_a   1.000
_cell.length_b   1.000
_cell.length_c   1.000
_cell.angle_alpha   90.00
_cell.angle_beta   90.00
_cell.angle_gamma   90.00
#
_symmetry.space_group_name_H-M   'P 1'
#
loop_
_entity.id
_entity.type
_entity.pdbx_description
1 polymer ?
#
loop_
_entity_poly.entity_id
_entity_poly.type
_entity_poly.pdbx_seq_one_letter_code
_entity_poly.pdbx_strand_id
1 'polypeptide(L)'
;YGGPNIGKPLHVGHLRSLNIGRSLYNINKLAGHNVANDIHLGDWGMPIAQIICFINKNNINLEDIKIEDLEEIYPKASKLYQQDEDFKSLAQNINKELNENKADLINKWEFIKEVSIKAIKETLSLLDHNFDLWMGESDVNSLIPEMIANLRDNEKISLDNGAYISNLDTDPKILITKSDGSYLYLTTDLATVLKRKKENEVDKTLYIVDKRQKLHFEQLFDSIKYFEFGKEEYTHVEFGTVNDLNGNPFKTRDGDTKKLMDLFEETLSKLKTINKDLDEETNKVLANTVLTFSDLITNRRTDYKFDLDKFTNISGKTGI
;
A
#
# COMPACT_ATOMS: atom_id res chain seq x y z
N TYR A 1 -3.23 7.52 -0.72
CA TYR A 1 -1.84 7.38 -0.28
C TYR A 1 -1.72 6.37 0.86
N GLY A 2 -0.49 5.94 1.22
CA GLY A 2 -0.25 4.95 2.28
C GLY A 2 -0.13 3.52 1.75
N GLY A 3 -1.13 2.99 1.09
CA GLY A 3 -1.13 1.73 0.33
C GLY A 3 -0.54 0.49 1.04
N PRO A 4 -0.94 0.15 2.30
CA PRO A 4 -0.41 -1.03 2.97
C PRO A 4 -1.05 -2.32 2.47
N ASN A 5 -0.31 -3.42 2.56
CA ASN A 5 -0.88 -4.76 2.39
C ASN A 5 -1.37 -5.28 3.73
N ILE A 6 -2.50 -6.00 3.74
CA ILE A 6 -2.92 -6.74 4.93
C ILE A 6 -1.97 -7.92 5.22
N GLY A 7 -1.94 -8.38 6.47
CA GLY A 7 -1.00 -9.41 6.92
C GLY A 7 0.43 -8.91 7.14
N LYS A 8 0.65 -7.60 7.04
CA LYS A 8 1.96 -6.96 7.25
C LYS A 8 1.81 -5.65 8.03
N PRO A 9 2.81 -5.30 8.87
CA PRO A 9 2.85 -3.99 9.50
C PRO A 9 3.21 -2.91 8.48
N LEU A 10 2.88 -1.66 8.82
CA LEU A 10 3.45 -0.51 8.14
C LEU A 10 4.97 -0.48 8.37
N HIS A 11 5.73 -0.25 7.32
CA HIS A 11 7.19 -0.14 7.38
C HIS A 11 7.67 1.27 7.01
N VAL A 12 8.93 1.57 7.27
CA VAL A 12 9.52 2.91 7.04
C VAL A 12 9.28 3.42 5.61
N GLY A 13 9.19 2.53 4.61
CA GLY A 13 8.86 2.92 3.24
C GLY A 13 7.50 3.60 3.06
N HIS A 14 6.55 3.43 4.00
CA HIS A 14 5.25 4.12 3.96
C HIS A 14 5.32 5.57 4.48
N LEU A 15 6.36 5.93 5.25
CA LEU A 15 6.47 7.24 5.92
C LEU A 15 6.28 8.40 4.93
N ARG A 16 6.97 8.36 3.80
CA ARG A 16 6.90 9.45 2.80
C ARG A 16 5.55 9.57 2.14
N SER A 17 4.95 8.46 1.75
CA SER A 17 3.60 8.45 1.19
C SER A 17 2.60 9.06 2.17
N LEU A 18 2.69 8.69 3.44
CA LEU A 18 1.83 9.19 4.52
C LEU A 18 2.03 10.69 4.74
N ASN A 19 3.26 11.16 4.95
CA ASN A 19 3.54 12.57 5.24
C ASN A 19 3.22 13.50 4.05
N ILE A 20 3.62 13.12 2.83
CA ILE A 20 3.35 13.91 1.62
C ILE A 20 1.84 13.93 1.36
N GLY A 21 1.17 12.76 1.49
CA GLY A 21 -0.28 12.64 1.29
C GLY A 21 -1.07 13.51 2.27
N ARG A 22 -0.78 13.43 3.58
CA ARG A 22 -1.40 14.29 4.59
C ARG A 22 -1.17 15.78 4.33
N SER A 23 0.04 16.15 3.94
CA SER A 23 0.37 17.54 3.64
C SER A 23 -0.43 18.07 2.45
N LEU A 24 -0.52 17.31 1.37
CA LEU A 24 -1.33 17.68 0.20
C LEU A 24 -2.82 17.73 0.52
N TYR A 25 -3.33 16.79 1.31
CA TYR A 25 -4.70 16.79 1.78
C TYR A 25 -5.02 18.07 2.57
N ASN A 26 -4.19 18.41 3.55
CA ASN A 26 -4.38 19.60 4.38
C ASN A 26 -4.26 20.90 3.58
N ILE A 27 -3.29 21.01 2.68
CA ILE A 27 -3.09 22.20 1.84
C ILE A 27 -4.30 22.41 0.92
N ASN A 28 -4.81 21.37 0.29
CA ASN A 28 -5.98 21.49 -0.59
C ASN A 28 -7.25 21.83 0.19
N LYS A 29 -7.46 21.23 1.38
CA LYS A 29 -8.57 21.65 2.27
C LYS A 29 -8.47 23.10 2.69
N LEU A 30 -7.28 23.56 3.07
CA LEU A 30 -7.04 24.97 3.44
C LEU A 30 -7.29 25.92 2.26
N ALA A 31 -7.00 25.48 1.04
CA ALA A 31 -7.30 26.22 -0.18
C ALA A 31 -8.80 26.24 -0.56
N GLY A 32 -9.66 25.58 0.21
CA GLY A 32 -11.11 25.56 0.01
C GLY A 32 -11.62 24.47 -0.93
N HIS A 33 -10.78 23.50 -1.33
CA HIS A 33 -11.21 22.36 -2.14
C HIS A 33 -11.98 21.34 -1.29
N ASN A 34 -12.95 20.67 -1.91
CA ASN A 34 -13.55 19.47 -1.36
C ASN A 34 -12.60 18.30 -1.59
N VAL A 35 -12.02 17.73 -0.53
CA VAL A 35 -10.97 16.72 -0.63
C VAL A 35 -11.33 15.52 0.22
N ALA A 36 -11.26 14.33 -0.37
CA ALA A 36 -11.27 13.06 0.33
C ALA A 36 -9.89 12.39 0.18
N ASN A 37 -9.41 11.77 1.25
CA ASN A 37 -8.22 10.95 1.22
C ASN A 37 -8.57 9.48 1.38
N ASP A 38 -7.89 8.65 0.60
CA ASP A 38 -8.10 7.22 0.52
C ASP A 38 -6.81 6.47 0.84
N ILE A 39 -6.92 5.44 1.68
CA ILE A 39 -5.88 4.44 1.88
C ILE A 39 -6.27 3.20 1.10
N HIS A 40 -5.50 2.88 0.04
CA HIS A 40 -5.80 1.73 -0.80
C HIS A 40 -5.04 0.49 -0.30
N LEU A 41 -5.79 -0.54 0.12
CA LEU A 41 -5.24 -1.75 0.73
C LEU A 41 -4.92 -2.80 -0.32
N GLY A 42 -3.73 -3.40 -0.25
CA GLY A 42 -3.43 -4.67 -0.90
C GLY A 42 -4.03 -5.81 -0.06
N ASP A 43 -5.30 -6.10 -0.25
CA ASP A 43 -6.06 -7.02 0.60
C ASP A 43 -6.55 -8.27 -0.14
N TRP A 44 -6.02 -8.54 -1.32
CA TRP A 44 -6.44 -9.68 -2.15
C TRP A 44 -5.27 -10.39 -2.83
N GLY A 45 -5.56 -11.57 -3.39
CA GLY A 45 -4.66 -12.28 -4.26
C GLY A 45 -3.65 -13.21 -3.55
N MET A 46 -2.57 -13.53 -4.26
CA MET A 46 -1.61 -14.57 -3.87
C MET A 46 -0.99 -14.38 -2.47
N PRO A 47 -0.63 -13.18 -2.00
CA PRO A 47 -0.09 -13.01 -0.64
C PRO A 47 -1.05 -13.51 0.44
N ILE A 48 -2.34 -13.28 0.29
CA ILE A 48 -3.37 -13.73 1.22
C ILE A 48 -3.55 -15.24 1.14
N ALA A 49 -3.57 -15.79 -0.07
CA ALA A 49 -3.64 -17.22 -0.28
C ALA A 49 -2.46 -17.97 0.38
N GLN A 50 -1.26 -17.39 0.37
CA GLN A 50 -0.07 -17.91 1.05
C GLN A 50 -0.26 -17.94 2.57
N ILE A 51 -0.78 -16.85 3.15
CA ILE A 51 -1.07 -16.77 4.60
C ILE A 51 -2.09 -17.85 4.98
N ILE A 52 -3.21 -17.93 4.25
CA ILE A 52 -4.27 -18.93 4.52
C ILE A 52 -3.72 -20.35 4.36
N CYS A 53 -2.90 -20.61 3.33
CA CYS A 53 -2.26 -21.90 3.11
C CYS A 53 -1.38 -22.29 4.30
N PHE A 54 -0.59 -21.36 4.84
CA PHE A 54 0.26 -21.58 6.00
C PHE A 54 -0.55 -21.89 7.25
N ILE A 55 -1.60 -21.12 7.51
CA ILE A 55 -2.53 -21.33 8.63
C ILE A 55 -3.16 -22.72 8.55
N ASN A 56 -3.66 -23.13 7.39
CA ASN A 56 -4.28 -24.43 7.18
C ASN A 56 -3.27 -25.57 7.37
N LYS A 57 -2.07 -25.47 6.76
CA LYS A 57 -1.03 -26.51 6.83
C LYS A 57 -0.53 -26.75 8.25
N ASN A 58 -0.51 -25.73 9.09
CA ASN A 58 -0.03 -25.80 10.46
C ASN A 58 -1.16 -25.93 11.49
N ASN A 59 -2.42 -26.09 11.07
CA ASN A 59 -3.60 -26.19 11.94
C ASN A 59 -3.67 -25.06 12.98
N ILE A 60 -3.32 -23.83 12.59
CA ILE A 60 -3.37 -22.66 13.47
C ILE A 60 -4.83 -22.25 13.65
N ASN A 61 -5.27 -22.09 14.89
CA ASN A 61 -6.60 -21.60 15.18
C ASN A 61 -6.69 -20.10 14.81
N LEU A 62 -7.64 -19.77 13.95
CA LEU A 62 -7.80 -18.42 13.43
C LEU A 62 -8.08 -17.40 14.54
N GLU A 63 -8.91 -17.76 15.52
CA GLU A 63 -9.33 -16.85 16.60
C GLU A 63 -8.19 -16.43 17.54
N ASP A 64 -7.09 -17.21 17.57
CA ASP A 64 -5.92 -16.93 18.40
C ASP A 64 -4.91 -16.02 17.69
N ILE A 65 -5.09 -15.76 16.37
CA ILE A 65 -4.14 -15.00 15.56
C ILE A 65 -4.23 -13.50 15.87
N LYS A 66 -3.09 -12.91 16.17
CA LYS A 66 -2.88 -11.46 16.30
C LYS A 66 -2.05 -10.95 15.13
N ILE A 67 -1.86 -9.63 15.07
CA ILE A 67 -1.05 -9.04 14.01
C ILE A 67 0.41 -9.49 14.07
N GLU A 68 0.96 -9.68 15.26
CA GLU A 68 2.34 -10.15 15.46
C GLU A 68 2.53 -11.55 14.85
N ASP A 69 1.52 -12.42 14.97
CA ASP A 69 1.53 -13.75 14.36
C ASP A 69 1.51 -13.67 12.82
N LEU A 70 0.70 -12.76 12.26
CA LEU A 70 0.66 -12.54 10.80
C LEU A 70 1.99 -11.99 10.27
N GLU A 71 2.67 -11.14 11.03
CA GLU A 71 3.99 -10.62 10.70
C GLU A 71 5.05 -11.72 10.59
N GLU A 72 4.93 -12.78 11.39
CA GLU A 72 5.78 -13.96 11.30
C GLU A 72 5.33 -14.96 10.23
N ILE A 73 4.02 -15.16 10.10
CA ILE A 73 3.42 -16.11 9.14
C ILE A 73 3.73 -15.72 7.71
N TYR A 74 3.58 -14.43 7.36
CA TYR A 74 3.73 -13.99 5.98
C TYR A 74 5.12 -14.28 5.39
N PRO A 75 6.26 -13.91 6.03
CA PRO A 75 7.58 -14.21 5.49
C PRO A 75 7.82 -15.72 5.37
N LYS A 76 7.36 -16.52 6.37
CA LYS A 76 7.48 -17.99 6.36
C LYS A 76 6.67 -18.57 5.18
N ALA A 77 5.44 -18.13 4.98
CA ALA A 77 4.57 -18.56 3.89
C ALA A 77 5.15 -18.20 2.52
N SER A 78 5.65 -16.96 2.38
CA SER A 78 6.28 -16.49 1.14
C SER A 78 7.56 -17.29 0.80
N LYS A 79 8.36 -17.62 1.80
CA LYS A 79 9.55 -18.47 1.62
C LYS A 79 9.17 -19.89 1.19
N LEU A 80 8.17 -20.49 1.83
CA LEU A 80 7.66 -21.82 1.43
C LEU A 80 7.11 -21.80 0.00
N TYR A 81 6.37 -20.76 -0.38
CA TYR A 81 5.86 -20.61 -1.74
C TYR A 81 6.97 -20.61 -2.81
N GLN A 82 8.16 -20.14 -2.47
CA GLN A 82 9.32 -20.14 -3.37
C GLN A 82 10.11 -21.45 -3.38
N GLN A 83 10.07 -22.24 -2.30
CA GLN A 83 10.96 -23.37 -2.07
C GLN A 83 10.25 -24.74 -2.08
N ASP A 84 8.93 -24.77 -1.90
CA ASP A 84 8.12 -26.00 -1.76
C ASP A 84 7.03 -26.01 -2.84
N GLU A 85 7.17 -26.83 -3.88
CA GLU A 85 6.22 -26.91 -5.00
C GLU A 85 4.83 -27.41 -4.57
N ASP A 86 4.74 -28.25 -3.54
CA ASP A 86 3.46 -28.70 -2.99
C ASP A 86 2.73 -27.53 -2.29
N PHE A 87 3.45 -26.76 -1.48
CA PHE A 87 2.92 -25.55 -0.86
C PHE A 87 2.47 -24.51 -1.91
N LYS A 88 3.27 -24.33 -2.95
CA LYS A 88 2.97 -23.43 -4.06
C LYS A 88 1.67 -23.84 -4.78
N SER A 89 1.53 -25.12 -5.09
CA SER A 89 0.32 -25.65 -5.72
C SER A 89 -0.91 -25.48 -4.83
N LEU A 90 -0.80 -25.74 -3.53
CA LEU A 90 -1.89 -25.52 -2.57
C LEU A 90 -2.27 -24.04 -2.48
N ALA A 91 -1.31 -23.12 -2.39
CA ALA A 91 -1.57 -21.69 -2.34
C ALA A 91 -2.22 -21.17 -3.63
N GLN A 92 -1.81 -21.67 -4.79
CA GLN A 92 -2.45 -21.35 -6.07
C GLN A 92 -3.90 -21.83 -6.12
N ASN A 93 -4.18 -23.03 -5.60
CA ASN A 93 -5.55 -23.55 -5.51
C ASN A 93 -6.41 -22.68 -4.56
N ILE A 94 -5.87 -22.32 -3.39
CA ILE A 94 -6.55 -21.42 -2.45
C ILE A 94 -6.85 -20.06 -3.11
N ASN A 95 -5.90 -19.50 -3.86
CA ASN A 95 -6.11 -18.24 -4.57
C ASN A 95 -7.25 -18.35 -5.60
N LYS A 96 -7.33 -19.47 -6.31
CA LYS A 96 -8.44 -19.75 -7.24
C LYS A 96 -9.77 -19.84 -6.50
N GLU A 97 -9.82 -20.64 -5.43
CA GLU A 97 -11.03 -20.82 -4.62
C GLU A 97 -11.49 -19.52 -3.93
N LEU A 98 -10.57 -18.62 -3.55
CA LEU A 98 -10.90 -17.26 -3.08
C LEU A 98 -11.62 -16.47 -4.17
N ASN A 99 -11.12 -16.51 -5.40
CA ASN A 99 -11.77 -15.84 -6.54
C ASN A 99 -13.14 -16.45 -6.89
N GLU A 100 -13.37 -17.71 -6.53
CA GLU A 100 -14.66 -18.41 -6.64
C GLU A 100 -15.57 -18.12 -5.43
N ASN A 101 -15.16 -17.27 -4.47
CA ASN A 101 -15.89 -16.90 -3.25
C ASN A 101 -16.24 -18.09 -2.34
N LYS A 102 -15.33 -19.05 -2.17
CA LYS A 102 -15.52 -20.18 -1.28
C LYS A 102 -15.64 -19.71 0.16
N ALA A 103 -16.81 -19.96 0.81
CA ALA A 103 -17.19 -19.35 2.07
C ALA A 103 -16.18 -19.51 3.22
N ASP A 104 -15.57 -20.70 3.39
CA ASP A 104 -14.55 -20.93 4.42
C ASP A 104 -13.31 -20.05 4.23
N LEU A 105 -12.88 -19.84 2.98
CA LEU A 105 -11.72 -19.02 2.65
C LEU A 105 -12.03 -17.53 2.77
N ILE A 106 -13.24 -17.13 2.41
CA ILE A 106 -13.71 -15.75 2.60
C ILE A 106 -13.74 -15.38 4.09
N ASN A 107 -14.26 -16.25 4.95
CA ASN A 107 -14.26 -16.01 6.39
C ASN A 107 -12.83 -15.84 6.95
N LYS A 108 -11.87 -16.65 6.47
CA LYS A 108 -10.46 -16.52 6.87
C LYS A 108 -9.84 -15.23 6.38
N TRP A 109 -10.13 -14.85 5.15
CA TRP A 109 -9.68 -13.59 4.58
C TRP A 109 -10.26 -12.38 5.33
N GLU A 110 -11.56 -12.37 5.63
CA GLU A 110 -12.20 -11.30 6.40
C GLU A 110 -11.54 -11.13 7.77
N PHE A 111 -11.30 -12.24 8.48
CA PHE A 111 -10.61 -12.20 9.76
C PHE A 111 -9.19 -11.59 9.65
N ILE A 112 -8.38 -12.05 8.68
CA ILE A 112 -7.03 -11.52 8.44
C ILE A 112 -7.09 -10.03 8.12
N LYS A 113 -8.07 -9.61 7.29
CA LYS A 113 -8.32 -8.21 6.93
C LYS A 113 -8.65 -7.38 8.17
N GLU A 114 -9.56 -7.84 9.01
CA GLU A 114 -9.98 -7.13 10.23
C GLU A 114 -8.82 -6.92 11.21
N VAL A 115 -8.07 -7.98 11.53
CA VAL A 115 -6.89 -7.92 12.41
C VAL A 115 -5.86 -6.94 11.85
N SER A 116 -5.61 -6.99 10.54
CA SER A 116 -4.62 -6.13 9.87
C SER A 116 -5.05 -4.66 9.87
N ILE A 117 -6.32 -4.37 9.53
CA ILE A 117 -6.85 -3.00 9.50
C ILE A 117 -6.79 -2.38 10.90
N LYS A 118 -7.12 -3.15 11.95
CA LYS A 118 -7.02 -2.67 13.33
C LYS A 118 -5.60 -2.19 13.66
N ALA A 119 -4.60 -3.00 13.40
CA ALA A 119 -3.20 -2.67 13.67
C ALA A 119 -2.69 -1.50 12.79
N ILE A 120 -3.10 -1.44 11.52
CA ILE A 120 -2.79 -0.31 10.64
C ILE A 120 -3.38 0.99 11.21
N LYS A 121 -4.65 0.96 11.66
CA LYS A 121 -5.31 2.12 12.26
C LYS A 121 -4.62 2.60 13.54
N GLU A 122 -4.18 1.69 14.39
CA GLU A 122 -3.43 2.00 15.61
C GLU A 122 -2.12 2.73 15.27
N THR A 123 -1.34 2.21 14.33
CA THR A 123 -0.09 2.85 13.86
C THR A 123 -0.36 4.23 13.25
N LEU A 124 -1.37 4.33 12.40
CA LEU A 124 -1.74 5.61 11.75
C LEU A 124 -2.19 6.65 12.76
N SER A 125 -2.96 6.26 13.78
CA SER A 125 -3.41 7.15 14.84
C SER A 125 -2.24 7.73 15.63
N LEU A 126 -1.24 6.92 15.97
CA LEU A 126 -0.02 7.39 16.66
C LEU A 126 0.78 8.39 15.82
N LEU A 127 0.73 8.26 14.51
CA LEU A 127 1.41 9.15 13.56
C LEU A 127 0.52 10.31 13.08
N ASP A 128 -0.65 10.51 13.67
CA ASP A 128 -1.62 11.54 13.32
C ASP A 128 -2.06 11.48 11.84
N HIS A 129 -2.32 10.26 11.35
CA HIS A 129 -2.88 10.04 10.02
C HIS A 129 -4.30 9.49 10.11
N ASN A 130 -5.24 10.16 9.43
CA ASN A 130 -6.62 9.76 9.33
C ASN A 130 -7.03 9.70 7.85
N PHE A 131 -7.92 8.76 7.53
CA PHE A 131 -8.42 8.57 6.18
C PHE A 131 -9.94 8.60 6.14
N ASP A 132 -10.48 9.31 5.14
CA ASP A 132 -11.92 9.39 4.89
C ASP A 132 -12.42 8.09 4.26
N LEU A 133 -11.61 7.46 3.40
CA LEU A 133 -11.94 6.24 2.65
C LEU A 133 -10.94 5.13 2.92
N TRP A 134 -11.48 3.93 3.04
CA TRP A 134 -10.73 2.68 3.21
C TRP A 134 -11.17 1.71 2.12
N MET A 135 -10.44 1.72 0.99
CA MET A 135 -10.69 0.81 -0.13
C MET A 135 -9.57 -0.19 -0.26
N GLY A 136 -9.88 -1.35 -0.80
CA GLY A 136 -8.92 -2.38 -1.13
C GLY A 136 -9.12 -2.97 -2.53
N GLU A 137 -8.17 -3.78 -2.96
CA GLU A 137 -8.27 -4.55 -4.21
C GLU A 137 -9.53 -5.44 -4.22
N SER A 138 -9.94 -5.96 -3.04
CA SER A 138 -11.14 -6.78 -2.89
C SER A 138 -12.44 -6.06 -3.26
N ASP A 139 -12.50 -4.74 -3.05
CA ASP A 139 -13.71 -3.95 -3.27
C ASP A 139 -14.06 -3.76 -4.74
N VAL A 140 -13.14 -4.10 -5.65
CA VAL A 140 -13.31 -3.91 -7.09
C VAL A 140 -13.30 -5.22 -7.89
N ASN A 141 -13.03 -6.34 -7.26
CA ASN A 141 -12.93 -7.65 -7.94
C ASN A 141 -14.19 -8.00 -8.72
N SER A 142 -15.37 -7.71 -8.18
CA SER A 142 -16.66 -7.99 -8.84
C SER A 142 -16.90 -7.13 -10.11
N LEU A 143 -16.20 -6.02 -10.24
CA LEU A 143 -16.34 -5.12 -11.40
C LEU A 143 -15.44 -5.54 -12.57
N ILE A 144 -14.37 -6.28 -12.32
CA ILE A 144 -13.34 -6.60 -13.32
C ILE A 144 -13.90 -7.44 -14.48
N PRO A 145 -14.69 -8.51 -14.27
CA PRO A 145 -15.22 -9.31 -15.38
C PRO A 145 -16.08 -8.48 -16.37
N GLU A 146 -16.96 -7.62 -15.84
CA GLU A 146 -17.80 -6.73 -16.66
C GLU A 146 -16.94 -5.69 -17.40
N MET A 147 -15.95 -5.11 -16.72
CA MET A 147 -15.00 -4.17 -17.32
C MET A 147 -14.26 -4.81 -18.50
N ILE A 148 -13.71 -6.01 -18.33
CA ILE A 148 -12.98 -6.73 -19.38
C ILE A 148 -13.90 -7.06 -20.56
N ALA A 149 -15.12 -7.54 -20.28
CA ALA A 149 -16.11 -7.83 -21.33
C ALA A 149 -16.44 -6.56 -22.14
N ASN A 150 -16.68 -5.44 -21.47
CA ASN A 150 -16.94 -4.16 -22.11
C ASN A 150 -15.77 -3.69 -22.98
N LEU A 151 -14.53 -3.76 -22.46
CA LEU A 151 -13.32 -3.38 -23.21
C LEU A 151 -13.11 -4.24 -24.46
N ARG A 152 -13.38 -5.55 -24.37
CA ARG A 152 -13.30 -6.48 -25.49
C ARG A 152 -14.36 -6.17 -26.54
N ASP A 153 -15.61 -6.00 -26.12
CA ASP A 153 -16.75 -5.77 -27.02
C ASP A 153 -16.66 -4.43 -27.76
N ASN A 154 -15.92 -3.46 -27.18
CA ASN A 154 -15.60 -2.17 -27.81
C ASN A 154 -14.22 -2.17 -28.51
N GLU A 155 -13.61 -3.33 -28.75
CA GLU A 155 -12.33 -3.48 -29.45
C GLU A 155 -11.16 -2.67 -28.82
N LYS A 156 -11.25 -2.38 -27.53
CA LYS A 156 -10.19 -1.68 -26.79
C LYS A 156 -9.05 -2.60 -26.36
N ILE A 157 -9.34 -3.90 -26.26
CA ILE A 157 -8.37 -4.96 -25.92
C ILE A 157 -8.50 -6.14 -26.87
N SER A 158 -7.41 -6.89 -27.05
CA SER A 158 -7.38 -8.11 -27.86
C SER A 158 -6.62 -9.23 -27.15
N LEU A 159 -6.89 -10.47 -27.56
CA LEU A 159 -6.22 -11.64 -27.01
C LEU A 159 -4.88 -11.85 -27.74
N ASP A 160 -3.80 -11.91 -26.97
CA ASP A 160 -2.45 -12.22 -27.45
C ASP A 160 -1.81 -13.26 -26.54
N ASN A 161 -1.44 -14.41 -27.08
CA ASN A 161 -0.82 -15.54 -26.37
C ASN A 161 -1.55 -15.93 -25.05
N GLY A 162 -2.88 -15.88 -25.05
CA GLY A 162 -3.73 -16.19 -23.89
C GLY A 162 -3.94 -15.04 -22.91
N ALA A 163 -3.25 -13.93 -23.07
CA ALA A 163 -3.42 -12.73 -22.26
C ALA A 163 -4.25 -11.68 -23.01
N TYR A 164 -5.08 -10.90 -22.29
CA TYR A 164 -5.65 -9.69 -22.89
C TYR A 164 -4.63 -8.56 -22.81
N ILE A 165 -4.41 -7.89 -23.94
CA ILE A 165 -3.56 -6.70 -24.07
C ILE A 165 -4.38 -5.52 -24.57
N SER A 166 -3.97 -4.31 -24.17
CA SER A 166 -4.54 -3.08 -24.73
C SER A 166 -4.21 -2.93 -26.22
N ASN A 167 -5.17 -2.48 -27.01
CA ASN A 167 -4.96 -2.13 -28.42
C ASN A 167 -4.34 -0.72 -28.58
N LEU A 168 -4.07 -0.02 -27.49
CA LEU A 168 -3.25 1.20 -27.51
C LEU A 168 -1.84 0.86 -27.99
N ASP A 169 -1.32 1.64 -28.93
CA ASP A 169 0.03 1.45 -29.46
C ASP A 169 1.08 1.97 -28.46
N THR A 170 1.63 1.06 -27.67
CA THR A 170 2.64 1.35 -26.63
C THR A 170 3.77 0.31 -26.68
N ASP A 171 4.94 0.73 -26.20
CA ASP A 171 6.10 -0.16 -25.98
C ASP A 171 6.65 0.09 -24.55
N PRO A 172 6.59 -0.89 -23.64
CA PRO A 172 5.98 -2.24 -23.82
C PRO A 172 4.44 -2.20 -23.93
N LYS A 173 3.88 -3.27 -24.53
CA LYS A 173 2.42 -3.45 -24.58
C LYS A 173 1.82 -3.52 -23.18
N ILE A 174 0.64 -2.92 -23.03
CA ILE A 174 -0.06 -2.88 -21.74
C ILE A 174 -0.87 -4.16 -21.58
N LEU A 175 -0.51 -4.97 -20.58
CA LEU A 175 -1.22 -6.19 -20.21
C LEU A 175 -2.43 -5.88 -19.34
N ILE A 176 -3.59 -6.46 -19.66
CA ILE A 176 -4.83 -6.38 -18.89
C ILE A 176 -5.06 -7.65 -18.07
N THR A 177 -4.78 -8.83 -18.63
CA THR A 177 -4.78 -10.09 -17.88
C THR A 177 -3.51 -10.87 -18.15
N LYS A 178 -3.19 -11.82 -17.27
CA LYS A 178 -2.17 -12.82 -17.57
C LYS A 178 -2.75 -13.92 -18.47
N SER A 179 -1.87 -14.77 -19.00
CA SER A 179 -2.27 -15.91 -19.87
C SER A 179 -3.09 -16.98 -19.14
N ASP A 180 -2.99 -17.04 -17.80
CA ASP A 180 -3.82 -17.91 -16.96
C ASP A 180 -5.16 -17.27 -16.55
N GLY A 181 -5.47 -16.07 -17.08
CA GLY A 181 -6.69 -15.31 -16.80
C GLY A 181 -6.64 -14.51 -15.49
N SER A 182 -5.57 -14.60 -14.71
CA SER A 182 -5.45 -13.83 -13.48
C SER A 182 -5.23 -12.34 -13.75
N TYR A 183 -5.64 -11.50 -12.80
CA TYR A 183 -5.57 -10.05 -12.93
C TYR A 183 -4.21 -9.51 -12.52
N LEU A 184 -3.86 -8.36 -13.06
CA LEU A 184 -2.67 -7.57 -12.75
C LEU A 184 -3.06 -6.38 -11.85
N TYR A 185 -2.10 -5.77 -11.19
CA TYR A 185 -2.33 -4.52 -10.44
C TYR A 185 -2.96 -3.42 -11.31
N LEU A 186 -2.53 -3.31 -12.57
CA LEU A 186 -3.14 -2.35 -13.50
C LEU A 186 -4.64 -2.60 -13.68
N THR A 187 -5.07 -3.85 -13.72
CA THR A 187 -6.49 -4.23 -13.91
C THR A 187 -7.32 -3.84 -12.69
N THR A 188 -6.82 -4.08 -11.48
CA THR A 188 -7.48 -3.67 -10.24
C THR A 188 -7.50 -2.15 -10.09
N ASP A 189 -6.43 -1.45 -10.48
CA ASP A 189 -6.39 0.02 -10.49
C ASP A 189 -7.39 0.62 -11.47
N LEU A 190 -7.53 0.07 -12.68
CA LEU A 190 -8.55 0.47 -13.64
C LEU A 190 -9.98 0.27 -13.12
N ALA A 191 -10.23 -0.86 -12.46
CA ALA A 191 -11.53 -1.12 -11.83
C ALA A 191 -11.78 -0.16 -10.64
N THR A 192 -10.73 0.21 -9.89
CA THR A 192 -10.81 1.22 -8.83
C THR A 192 -11.19 2.60 -9.37
N VAL A 193 -10.62 2.99 -10.51
CA VAL A 193 -11.01 4.24 -11.20
C VAL A 193 -12.49 4.23 -11.56
N LEU A 194 -12.98 3.13 -12.14
CA LEU A 194 -14.40 3.00 -12.49
C LEU A 194 -15.31 3.05 -11.26
N LYS A 195 -14.92 2.40 -10.16
CA LYS A 195 -15.67 2.44 -8.89
C LYS A 195 -15.75 3.86 -8.35
N ARG A 196 -14.62 4.54 -8.22
CA ARG A 196 -14.55 5.93 -7.73
C ARG A 196 -15.41 6.87 -8.56
N LYS A 197 -15.38 6.71 -9.89
CA LYS A 197 -16.20 7.52 -10.80
C LYS A 197 -17.71 7.28 -10.59
N LYS A 198 -18.13 6.06 -10.29
CA LYS A 198 -19.54 5.75 -10.00
C LYS A 198 -20.02 6.35 -8.68
N GLU A 199 -19.14 6.42 -7.68
CA GLU A 199 -19.46 6.82 -6.31
C GLU A 199 -19.25 8.33 -6.05
N ASN A 200 -18.35 8.97 -6.79
CA ASN A 200 -17.94 10.36 -6.54
C ASN A 200 -17.73 11.12 -7.85
N GLU A 201 -18.12 12.38 -7.86
CA GLU A 201 -17.67 13.34 -8.87
C GLU A 201 -16.29 13.85 -8.45
N VAL A 202 -15.25 13.47 -9.18
CA VAL A 202 -13.86 13.82 -8.88
C VAL A 202 -13.26 14.58 -10.06
N ASP A 203 -12.75 15.79 -9.82
CA ASP A 203 -12.06 16.60 -10.84
C ASP A 203 -10.61 16.16 -11.01
N LYS A 204 -9.98 15.72 -9.90
CA LYS A 204 -8.55 15.39 -9.87
C LYS A 204 -8.25 14.30 -8.85
N THR A 205 -7.46 13.32 -9.28
CA THR A 205 -6.92 12.26 -8.41
C THR A 205 -5.39 12.33 -8.32
N LEU A 206 -4.87 12.39 -7.08
CA LEU A 206 -3.44 12.38 -6.80
C LEU A 206 -3.01 11.02 -6.27
N TYR A 207 -2.12 10.33 -6.98
CA TYR A 207 -1.49 9.09 -6.54
C TYR A 207 -0.12 9.39 -5.93
N ILE A 208 -0.01 9.28 -4.60
CA ILE A 208 1.23 9.56 -3.87
C ILE A 208 1.97 8.24 -3.69
N VAL A 209 2.86 7.93 -4.61
CA VAL A 209 3.53 6.64 -4.71
C VAL A 209 5.00 6.80 -5.09
N ASP A 210 5.83 5.81 -4.74
CA ASP A 210 7.26 5.76 -5.03
C ASP A 210 7.56 5.94 -6.54
N LYS A 211 8.60 6.72 -6.85
CA LYS A 211 9.05 7.00 -8.24
C LYS A 211 9.36 5.74 -9.06
N ARG A 212 9.68 4.62 -8.40
CA ARG A 212 9.94 3.34 -9.09
C ARG A 212 8.70 2.76 -9.78
N GLN A 213 7.50 3.21 -9.42
CA GLN A 213 6.25 2.82 -10.07
C GLN A 213 5.82 3.76 -11.20
N LYS A 214 6.71 4.65 -11.67
CA LYS A 214 6.41 5.64 -12.70
C LYS A 214 5.79 5.03 -13.96
N LEU A 215 6.40 3.98 -14.51
CA LEU A 215 5.90 3.30 -15.71
C LEU A 215 4.47 2.74 -15.49
N HIS A 216 4.19 2.17 -14.33
CA HIS A 216 2.87 1.66 -14.00
C HIS A 216 1.80 2.78 -14.06
N PHE A 217 2.09 3.95 -13.47
CA PHE A 217 1.14 5.07 -13.48
C PHE A 217 1.03 5.72 -14.86
N GLU A 218 2.10 5.79 -15.66
CA GLU A 218 2.03 6.20 -17.06
C GLU A 218 1.10 5.28 -17.84
N GLN A 219 1.27 3.97 -17.75
CA GLN A 219 0.39 2.98 -18.39
C GLN A 219 -1.06 3.06 -17.89
N LEU A 220 -1.27 3.27 -16.59
CA LEU A 220 -2.60 3.44 -16.01
C LEU A 220 -3.31 4.66 -16.60
N PHE A 221 -2.64 5.82 -16.61
CA PHE A 221 -3.25 7.07 -17.10
C PHE A 221 -3.51 7.05 -18.61
N ASP A 222 -2.61 6.46 -19.39
CA ASP A 222 -2.80 6.25 -20.82
C ASP A 222 -3.98 5.30 -21.09
N SER A 223 -4.12 4.23 -20.28
CA SER A 223 -5.24 3.30 -20.37
C SER A 223 -6.57 3.96 -20.01
N ILE A 224 -6.62 4.75 -18.93
CA ILE A 224 -7.82 5.49 -18.52
C ILE A 224 -8.31 6.39 -19.67
N LYS A 225 -7.40 7.11 -20.31
CA LYS A 225 -7.70 7.99 -21.44
C LYS A 225 -8.16 7.20 -22.67
N TYR A 226 -7.46 6.14 -23.03
CA TYR A 226 -7.75 5.31 -24.20
C TYR A 226 -9.07 4.54 -24.06
N PHE A 227 -9.36 4.03 -22.85
CA PHE A 227 -10.60 3.32 -22.53
C PHE A 227 -11.77 4.27 -22.23
N GLU A 228 -11.54 5.57 -22.20
CA GLU A 228 -12.57 6.60 -21.94
C GLU A 228 -13.22 6.44 -20.55
N PHE A 229 -12.43 5.99 -19.56
CA PHE A 229 -12.94 5.73 -18.21
C PHE A 229 -13.26 7.02 -17.43
N GLY A 230 -12.70 8.16 -17.82
CA GLY A 230 -12.98 9.45 -17.19
C GLY A 230 -12.31 10.61 -17.92
N LYS A 231 -12.69 11.82 -17.51
CA LYS A 231 -12.10 13.09 -18.00
C LYS A 231 -11.31 13.80 -16.90
N GLU A 232 -11.27 13.21 -15.74
CA GLU A 232 -10.62 13.72 -14.55
C GLU A 232 -9.10 13.82 -14.77
N GLU A 233 -8.46 14.74 -14.07
CA GLU A 233 -7.01 14.84 -14.08
C GLU A 233 -6.39 13.82 -13.13
N TYR A 234 -5.46 13.03 -13.63
CA TYR A 234 -4.70 12.04 -12.85
C TYR A 234 -3.24 12.47 -12.73
N THR A 235 -2.69 12.45 -11.52
CA THR A 235 -1.31 12.88 -11.29
C THR A 235 -0.58 11.90 -10.39
N HIS A 236 0.57 11.40 -10.84
CA HIS A 236 1.52 10.67 -10.01
C HIS A 236 2.41 11.67 -9.25
N VAL A 237 2.16 11.81 -7.96
CA VAL A 237 3.01 12.58 -7.05
C VAL A 237 4.13 11.66 -6.58
N GLU A 238 5.12 11.47 -7.43
CA GLU A 238 6.26 10.60 -7.21
C GLU A 238 7.18 11.09 -6.08
N PHE A 239 7.76 10.15 -5.33
CA PHE A 239 8.73 10.46 -4.28
C PHE A 239 9.88 9.43 -4.25
N GLY A 240 11.02 9.85 -3.68
CA GLY A 240 12.19 9.00 -3.47
C GLY A 240 12.11 8.21 -2.16
N THR A 241 13.10 7.38 -1.89
CA THR A 241 13.16 6.49 -0.73
C THR A 241 13.70 7.17 0.52
N VAL A 242 13.30 6.64 1.70
CA VAL A 242 13.95 6.90 3.00
C VAL A 242 14.96 5.80 3.24
N ASN A 243 16.20 6.16 3.50
CA ASN A 243 17.31 5.24 3.66
C ASN A 243 17.97 5.38 5.03
N ASP A 244 18.74 4.37 5.44
CA ASP A 244 19.63 4.42 6.59
C ASP A 244 20.82 5.37 6.33
N LEU A 245 21.69 5.55 7.34
CA LEU A 245 22.87 6.40 7.22
C LEU A 245 23.87 5.94 6.14
N ASN A 246 23.86 4.65 5.81
CA ASN A 246 24.71 4.08 4.76
C ASN A 246 24.12 4.30 3.36
N GLY A 247 22.85 4.75 3.28
CA GLY A 247 22.14 4.96 2.03
C GLY A 247 21.39 3.72 1.53
N ASN A 248 21.24 2.70 2.37
CA ASN A 248 20.46 1.50 2.06
C ASN A 248 19.01 1.64 2.56
N PRO A 249 18.04 0.93 1.98
CA PRO A 249 16.72 0.81 2.55
C PRO A 249 16.80 0.35 4.01
N PHE A 250 15.96 0.92 4.89
CA PHE A 250 15.92 0.51 6.29
C PHE A 250 15.63 -0.98 6.43
N LYS A 251 16.50 -1.67 7.15
CA LYS A 251 16.38 -3.08 7.48
C LYS A 251 16.58 -3.30 8.97
N THR A 252 15.96 -4.36 9.50
CA THR A 252 16.28 -4.92 10.81
C THR A 252 17.63 -5.62 10.76
N ARG A 253 18.16 -6.04 11.92
CA ARG A 253 19.41 -6.83 11.99
C ARG A 253 19.31 -8.14 11.24
N ASP A 254 18.10 -8.70 11.14
CA ASP A 254 17.82 -9.95 10.44
C ASP A 254 17.57 -9.76 8.94
N GLY A 255 17.69 -8.52 8.44
CA GLY A 255 17.58 -8.18 7.02
C GLY A 255 16.18 -7.82 6.53
N ASP A 256 15.17 -7.89 7.38
CA ASP A 256 13.79 -7.52 7.07
C ASP A 256 13.59 -6.01 7.00
N THR A 257 12.52 -5.56 6.37
CA THR A 257 12.19 -4.13 6.32
C THR A 257 11.76 -3.63 7.70
N LYS A 258 12.39 -2.54 8.18
CA LYS A 258 12.12 -1.97 9.50
C LYS A 258 10.68 -1.47 9.59
N LYS A 259 9.98 -1.82 10.68
CA LYS A 259 8.62 -1.36 10.95
C LYS A 259 8.60 0.16 11.19
N LEU A 260 7.52 0.80 10.79
CA LEU A 260 7.35 2.24 11.00
C LEU A 260 7.19 2.56 12.49
N MET A 261 6.53 1.67 13.24
CA MET A 261 6.39 1.80 14.68
C MET A 261 7.74 1.75 15.40
N ASP A 262 8.66 0.86 15.01
CA ASP A 262 10.00 0.79 15.62
C ASP A 262 10.76 2.10 15.43
N LEU A 263 10.62 2.74 14.27
CA LEU A 263 11.23 4.04 14.01
C LEU A 263 10.63 5.14 14.89
N PHE A 264 9.31 5.11 15.10
CA PHE A 264 8.62 6.03 15.99
C PHE A 264 9.08 5.84 17.45
N GLU A 265 9.13 4.61 17.94
CA GLU A 265 9.55 4.29 19.31
C GLU A 265 11.01 4.65 19.58
N GLU A 266 11.92 4.40 18.63
CA GLU A 266 13.31 4.84 18.73
C GLU A 266 13.40 6.37 18.83
N THR A 267 12.62 7.08 18.01
CA THR A 267 12.56 8.53 18.03
C THR A 267 12.04 9.04 19.37
N LEU A 268 10.93 8.45 19.85
CA LEU A 268 10.34 8.77 21.14
C LEU A 268 11.32 8.51 22.30
N SER A 269 11.98 7.36 22.31
CA SER A 269 12.97 7.00 23.34
C SER A 269 14.13 7.99 23.36
N LYS A 270 14.63 8.40 22.20
CA LYS A 270 15.68 9.41 22.09
C LYS A 270 15.23 10.75 22.66
N LEU A 271 14.02 11.20 22.32
CA LEU A 271 13.47 12.46 22.82
C LEU A 271 13.27 12.46 24.32
N LYS A 272 12.79 11.36 24.92
CA LYS A 272 12.69 11.20 26.38
C LYS A 272 14.03 11.35 27.10
N THR A 273 15.13 10.97 26.46
CA THR A 273 16.47 11.18 27.03
C THR A 273 16.95 12.62 26.98
N ILE A 274 16.52 13.38 25.97
CA ILE A 274 16.87 14.77 25.75
C ILE A 274 15.96 15.69 26.59
N ASN A 275 14.66 15.41 26.59
CA ASN A 275 13.62 16.26 27.21
C ASN A 275 13.04 15.58 28.45
N LYS A 276 13.86 15.48 29.50
CA LYS A 276 13.49 14.75 30.72
C LYS A 276 12.32 15.36 31.50
N ASP A 277 12.08 16.66 31.34
CA ASP A 277 11.04 17.40 32.04
C ASP A 277 9.70 17.46 31.33
N LEU A 278 9.62 16.91 30.09
CA LEU A 278 8.39 16.84 29.32
C LEU A 278 7.60 15.56 29.63
N ASP A 279 6.28 15.69 29.67
CA ASP A 279 5.39 14.52 29.78
C ASP A 279 5.44 13.61 28.56
N GLU A 280 4.86 12.42 28.69
CA GLU A 280 4.90 11.40 27.65
C GLU A 280 4.15 11.84 26.39
N GLU A 281 3.00 12.49 26.53
CA GLU A 281 2.19 12.92 25.41
C GLU A 281 2.90 13.99 24.57
N THR A 282 3.51 14.96 25.23
CA THR A 282 4.35 15.97 24.57
C THR A 282 5.52 15.33 23.81
N ASN A 283 6.20 14.34 24.41
CA ASN A 283 7.28 13.62 23.73
C ASN A 283 6.78 12.82 22.51
N LYS A 284 5.55 12.26 22.53
CA LYS A 284 4.95 11.61 21.37
C LYS A 284 4.67 12.59 20.23
N VAL A 285 4.12 13.76 20.56
CA VAL A 285 3.90 14.84 19.58
C VAL A 285 5.22 15.26 18.94
N LEU A 286 6.27 15.45 19.75
CA LEU A 286 7.60 15.77 19.22
C LEU A 286 8.17 14.67 18.34
N ALA A 287 8.00 13.39 18.71
CA ALA A 287 8.46 12.27 17.89
C ALA A 287 7.79 12.28 16.51
N ASN A 288 6.47 12.49 16.47
CA ASN A 288 5.74 12.61 15.20
C ASN A 288 6.19 13.85 14.40
N THR A 289 6.43 14.97 15.07
CA THR A 289 6.93 16.19 14.44
C THR A 289 8.31 15.97 13.83
N VAL A 290 9.23 15.29 14.53
CA VAL A 290 10.56 14.93 14.02
C VAL A 290 10.45 14.08 12.75
N LEU A 291 9.62 13.01 12.77
CA LEU A 291 9.42 12.14 11.60
C LEU A 291 8.80 12.89 10.43
N THR A 292 7.84 13.75 10.69
CA THR A 292 7.17 14.55 9.65
C THR A 292 8.11 15.59 9.04
N PHE A 293 8.79 16.36 9.90
CA PHE A 293 9.68 17.44 9.45
C PHE A 293 10.91 16.91 8.70
N SER A 294 11.55 15.87 9.22
CA SER A 294 12.74 15.28 8.59
C SER A 294 12.46 14.80 7.16
N ASP A 295 11.25 14.34 6.91
CA ASP A 295 10.81 13.89 5.59
C ASP A 295 10.47 15.07 4.67
N LEU A 296 9.65 16.02 5.16
CA LEU A 296 9.13 17.11 4.34
C LEU A 296 10.15 18.21 4.03
N ILE A 297 11.22 18.36 4.83
CA ILE A 297 12.29 19.32 4.55
C ILE A 297 13.11 18.94 3.31
N THR A 298 13.09 17.68 2.94
CA THR A 298 13.83 17.17 1.77
C THR A 298 12.97 17.25 0.51
N ASN A 299 13.60 17.57 -0.64
CA ASN A 299 12.88 17.49 -1.90
C ASN A 299 12.28 16.10 -2.09
N ARG A 300 10.96 16.03 -2.33
CA ARG A 300 10.23 14.76 -2.39
C ARG A 300 10.77 13.77 -3.43
N ARG A 301 11.36 14.23 -4.54
CA ARG A 301 11.88 13.36 -5.60
C ARG A 301 13.25 12.75 -5.30
N THR A 302 13.95 13.29 -4.29
CA THR A 302 15.27 12.77 -3.90
C THR A 302 15.15 11.72 -2.79
N ASP A 303 16.01 10.71 -2.86
CA ASP A 303 16.21 9.79 -1.75
C ASP A 303 16.94 10.53 -0.64
N TYR A 304 16.62 10.26 0.63
CA TYR A 304 17.32 10.87 1.74
C TYR A 304 17.70 9.86 2.83
N LYS A 305 18.73 10.21 3.59
CA LYS A 305 19.17 9.43 4.75
C LYS A 305 18.51 9.98 6.00
N PHE A 306 17.80 9.12 6.71
CA PHE A 306 17.24 9.49 8.01
C PHE A 306 18.32 9.37 9.08
N ASP A 307 18.64 10.49 9.71
CA ASP A 307 19.63 10.62 10.77
C ASP A 307 18.93 11.07 12.05
N LEU A 308 18.69 10.11 12.96
CA LEU A 308 17.96 10.34 14.19
C LEU A 308 18.66 11.40 15.07
N ASP A 309 19.98 11.38 15.19
CA ASP A 309 20.73 12.34 16.01
C ASP A 309 20.62 13.76 15.45
N LYS A 310 20.69 13.89 14.13
CA LYS A 310 20.51 15.17 13.45
C LYS A 310 19.10 15.71 13.62
N PHE A 311 18.08 14.89 13.42
CA PHE A 311 16.68 15.34 13.42
C PHE A 311 16.08 15.52 14.83
N THR A 312 16.70 14.94 15.86
CA THR A 312 16.34 15.17 17.27
C THR A 312 17.23 16.22 17.96
N ASN A 313 18.08 16.93 17.23
CA ASN A 313 18.90 18.00 17.79
C ASN A 313 18.02 19.23 18.09
N ILE A 314 18.19 19.82 19.27
CA ILE A 314 17.44 21.02 19.70
C ILE A 314 17.86 22.30 18.98
N SER A 315 18.91 22.25 18.17
CA SER A 315 19.41 23.39 17.38
C SER A 315 19.49 23.05 15.91
N GLY A 316 19.14 24.01 15.03
CA GLY A 316 19.21 23.86 13.59
C GLY A 316 17.87 23.59 12.92
N LYS A 317 17.90 23.02 11.71
CA LYS A 317 16.69 22.63 10.97
C LYS A 317 16.27 21.23 11.39
N THR A 318 15.54 21.13 12.47
CA THR A 318 15.09 19.91 13.11
C THR A 318 13.57 19.94 13.33
N GLY A 319 12.98 18.86 13.77
CA GLY A 319 11.56 18.81 14.11
C GLY A 319 11.22 19.26 15.53
N ILE A 320 12.20 19.76 16.27
CA ILE A 320 12.06 20.22 17.67
C ILE A 320 12.02 21.72 17.71
#